data_b0ae4e42984b54bbb464b2b120deb918
#
_entry.id   b0ae4e42984b54bbb464b2b120deb918
#
_cell.length_a   1.000
_cell.length_b   1.000
_cell.length_c   1.000
_cell.angle_alpha   90.00
_cell.angle_beta   90.00
_cell.angle_gamma   90.00
#
_symmetry.space_group_name_H-M   'P 1'
#
loop_
_entity.id
_entity.type
_entity.pdbx_description
1 polymer ?
#
loop_
_entity_poly.entity_id
_entity_poly.type
_entity_poly.pdbx_seq_one_letter_code
_entity_poly.pdbx_strand_id
1 'polypeptide(L)'
;SLSDFDFDYIKNRVNYYNRINKEIKLNKDVESLNNFKIKNFHRTYFFDTYQYTRFFEKRLKLKTLFGDITHSPDVPSIVKSRPINENNQNSILLKLNKIRHFTYTKDSNEFDHKINKLIGRSAITKKHKKRIDFFKIYFNNKLCDLGAINKNTPHPEWLKNKISIEDHLKYKFIMCVEGVDVATNLKWVMSSNSIAVMPRPKIESWFMENKLIPEKHYIEIKEDYSDLESKIEYYINNPKKCKRIIKNANDYVVQFKNKRREDIISLL
;
A
#
# COMPACT_ATOMS: atom_id res chain seq x y z
N SER A 1 2.49 29.19 7.31
CA SER A 1 3.84 29.62 7.69
C SER A 1 4.75 28.40 7.79
N LEU A 2 6.08 28.59 7.68
CA LEU A 2 7.05 27.50 7.88
C LEU A 2 7.10 27.06 9.36
N SER A 3 6.66 27.91 10.29
CA SER A 3 6.53 27.61 11.72
C SER A 3 5.55 26.48 12.04
N ASP A 4 4.68 26.09 11.08
CA ASP A 4 3.69 25.04 11.28
C ASP A 4 4.22 23.64 10.94
N PHE A 5 5.52 23.52 10.56
CA PHE A 5 6.14 22.25 10.20
C PHE A 5 7.09 21.78 11.28
N ASP A 6 6.86 20.60 11.76
CA ASP A 6 7.81 19.84 12.57
C ASP A 6 8.95 19.36 11.67
N PHE A 7 10.08 20.08 11.71
CA PHE A 7 11.26 19.78 10.90
C PHE A 7 11.87 18.42 11.23
N ASP A 8 11.84 18.00 12.48
CA ASP A 8 12.34 16.68 12.88
C ASP A 8 11.47 15.57 12.31
N TYR A 9 10.15 15.76 12.31
CA TYR A 9 9.24 14.83 11.66
C TYR A 9 9.51 14.72 10.14
N ILE A 10 9.70 15.86 9.44
CA ILE A 10 10.01 15.89 8.02
C ILE A 10 11.33 15.16 7.75
N LYS A 11 12.39 15.49 8.49
CA LYS A 11 13.71 14.87 8.38
C LYS A 11 13.64 13.34 8.59
N ASN A 12 12.92 12.91 9.62
CA ASN A 12 12.72 11.48 9.91
C ASN A 12 11.98 10.77 8.76
N ARG A 13 10.98 11.40 8.16
CA ARG A 13 10.26 10.86 7.00
C ARG A 13 11.17 10.79 5.76
N VAL A 14 11.95 11.82 5.47
CA VAL A 14 12.91 11.83 4.36
C VAL A 14 13.94 10.71 4.54
N ASN A 15 14.55 10.59 5.73
CA ASN A 15 15.52 9.53 6.03
C ASN A 15 14.90 8.12 5.97
N TYR A 16 13.61 7.99 6.23
CA TYR A 16 12.92 6.72 6.07
C TYR A 16 12.80 6.32 4.60
N TYR A 17 12.49 7.25 3.71
CA TYR A 17 12.30 7.00 2.29
C TYR A 17 13.60 6.91 1.51
N ASN A 18 14.54 7.80 1.81
CA ASN A 18 15.89 7.82 1.25
C ASN A 18 16.89 7.38 2.33
N ARG A 19 17.44 6.19 2.15
CA ARG A 19 18.42 5.57 3.09
C ARG A 19 19.85 5.69 2.59
N ILE A 20 20.10 6.50 1.57
CA ILE A 20 21.45 6.74 1.06
C ILE A 20 22.17 7.64 2.07
N ASN A 21 23.28 7.15 2.61
CA ASN A 21 24.10 7.82 3.61
C ASN A 21 25.52 8.17 3.14
N LYS A 22 25.79 7.95 1.85
CA LYS A 22 27.09 8.26 1.23
C LYS A 22 26.88 8.75 -0.20
N GLU A 23 27.82 9.52 -0.70
CA GLU A 23 27.85 9.94 -2.10
C GLU A 23 28.00 8.70 -3.00
N ILE A 24 27.15 8.59 -4.00
CA ILE A 24 27.18 7.50 -4.99
C ILE A 24 27.24 8.11 -6.39
N LYS A 25 28.28 7.74 -7.14
CA LYS A 25 28.37 8.10 -8.56
C LYS A 25 27.52 7.13 -9.37
N LEU A 26 26.46 7.65 -9.98
CA LEU A 26 25.66 6.88 -10.92
C LEU A 26 26.47 6.62 -12.21
N ASN A 27 26.33 5.41 -12.75
CA ASN A 27 26.99 5.00 -13.99
C ASN A 27 26.64 5.93 -15.17
N LYS A 28 27.50 5.89 -16.23
CA LYS A 28 27.29 6.71 -17.43
C LYS A 28 25.95 6.41 -18.14
N ASP A 29 25.45 5.20 -18.00
CA ASP A 29 24.20 4.72 -18.63
C ASP A 29 22.92 5.26 -17.96
N VAL A 30 23.04 5.94 -16.79
CA VAL A 30 21.88 6.56 -16.14
C VAL A 30 21.56 7.88 -16.83
N GLU A 31 20.32 7.99 -17.30
CA GLU A 31 19.82 9.15 -18.03
C GLU A 31 19.83 10.42 -17.14
N SER A 32 20.12 11.57 -17.78
CA SER A 32 19.93 12.86 -17.13
C SER A 32 18.43 13.25 -17.10
N LEU A 33 18.07 14.20 -16.25
CA LEU A 33 16.71 14.75 -16.20
C LEU A 33 16.29 15.41 -17.53
N ASN A 34 17.25 15.86 -18.36
CA ASN A 34 16.95 16.36 -19.69
C ASN A 34 16.33 15.29 -20.59
N ASN A 35 16.71 14.04 -20.40
CA ASN A 35 16.22 12.88 -21.17
C ASN A 35 15.07 12.15 -20.49
N PHE A 36 14.68 12.56 -19.29
CA PHE A 36 13.55 11.99 -18.58
C PHE A 36 12.23 12.42 -19.23
N LYS A 37 11.72 11.57 -20.12
CA LYS A 37 10.53 11.83 -20.96
C LYS A 37 9.44 10.79 -20.69
N ILE A 38 8.20 11.22 -20.97
CA ILE A 38 7.05 10.35 -20.89
C ILE A 38 7.17 9.18 -21.89
N LYS A 39 6.86 7.97 -21.41
CA LYS A 39 6.78 6.76 -22.23
C LYS A 39 5.31 6.30 -22.32
N ASN A 40 5.00 5.44 -23.28
CA ASN A 40 3.63 4.94 -23.46
C ASN A 40 3.09 4.10 -22.28
N PHE A 41 3.97 3.58 -21.45
CA PHE A 41 3.64 2.82 -20.24
C PHE A 41 4.09 3.58 -19.00
N HIS A 42 3.47 3.28 -17.86
CA HIS A 42 3.76 3.92 -16.56
C HIS A 42 3.60 5.46 -16.55
N ARG A 43 2.64 6.00 -17.33
CA ARG A 43 2.44 7.46 -17.46
C ARG A 43 2.18 8.14 -16.12
N THR A 44 1.38 7.53 -15.23
CA THR A 44 1.11 8.08 -13.88
C THR A 44 2.39 8.20 -13.06
N TYR A 45 3.28 7.21 -13.13
CA TYR A 45 4.58 7.26 -12.45
C TYR A 45 5.45 8.40 -12.97
N PHE A 46 5.47 8.60 -14.29
CA PHE A 46 6.19 9.71 -14.90
C PHE A 46 5.71 11.05 -14.32
N PHE A 47 4.40 11.32 -14.35
CA PHE A 47 3.87 12.58 -13.86
C PHE A 47 4.09 12.77 -12.36
N ASP A 48 3.94 11.72 -11.57
CA ASP A 48 4.19 11.78 -10.14
C ASP A 48 5.66 12.05 -9.81
N THR A 49 6.60 11.57 -10.63
CA THR A 49 8.03 11.87 -10.50
C THR A 49 8.34 13.27 -11.05
N TYR A 50 7.85 13.60 -12.26
CA TYR A 50 8.11 14.87 -12.93
C TYR A 50 7.58 16.07 -12.12
N GLN A 51 6.52 15.91 -11.38
CA GLN A 51 5.98 16.93 -10.47
C GLN A 51 7.08 17.52 -9.58
N TYR A 52 8.04 16.72 -9.15
CA TYR A 52 9.13 17.14 -8.27
C TYR A 52 10.44 17.37 -9.05
N THR A 53 10.81 16.47 -9.94
CA THR A 53 12.11 16.53 -10.63
C THR A 53 12.25 17.72 -11.58
N ARG A 54 11.15 18.33 -12.01
CA ARG A 54 11.16 19.56 -12.84
C ARG A 54 11.83 20.77 -12.18
N PHE A 55 12.00 20.75 -10.85
CA PHE A 55 12.64 21.84 -10.11
C PHE A 55 14.15 21.68 -9.97
N PHE A 56 14.70 20.57 -10.41
CA PHE A 56 16.12 20.26 -10.33
C PHE A 56 16.85 20.56 -11.67
N GLU A 57 18.16 20.73 -11.57
CA GLU A 57 19.00 20.96 -12.76
C GLU A 57 18.92 19.80 -13.75
N LYS A 58 18.75 20.13 -15.03
CA LYS A 58 18.53 19.15 -16.11
C LYS A 58 19.72 18.20 -16.35
N ARG A 59 20.93 18.58 -15.95
CA ARG A 59 22.14 17.73 -16.02
C ARG A 59 22.19 16.62 -14.99
N LEU A 60 21.42 16.71 -13.89
CA LEU A 60 21.41 15.70 -12.84
C LEU A 60 20.88 14.38 -13.37
N LYS A 61 21.49 13.30 -12.90
CA LYS A 61 21.12 11.94 -13.28
C LYS A 61 20.06 11.38 -12.39
N LEU A 62 19.10 10.64 -12.96
CA LEU A 62 18.02 10.01 -12.26
C LEU A 62 17.79 8.60 -12.79
N LYS A 63 17.85 7.60 -11.89
CA LYS A 63 17.37 6.25 -12.16
C LYS A 63 15.96 6.07 -11.59
N THR A 64 15.06 5.58 -12.42
CA THR A 64 13.71 5.21 -11.99
C THR A 64 13.47 3.74 -12.31
N LEU A 65 12.81 3.04 -11.41
CA LEU A 65 12.36 1.66 -11.62
C LEU A 65 10.86 1.63 -11.33
N PHE A 66 10.07 1.78 -12.38
CA PHE A 66 8.61 1.89 -12.30
C PHE A 66 7.94 0.52 -12.37
N GLY A 67 6.82 0.40 -11.67
CA GLY A 67 6.03 -0.82 -11.61
C GLY A 67 5.95 -1.42 -10.21
N ASP A 68 5.57 -2.69 -10.16
CA ASP A 68 5.45 -3.44 -8.92
C ASP A 68 6.82 -4.08 -8.61
N ILE A 69 7.63 -3.37 -7.82
CA ILE A 69 9.02 -3.75 -7.51
C ILE A 69 9.05 -4.53 -6.21
N THR A 70 9.69 -5.71 -6.24
CA THR A 70 9.79 -6.66 -5.13
C THR A 70 11.23 -7.00 -4.78
N HIS A 71 12.20 -6.31 -5.38
CA HIS A 71 13.63 -6.49 -5.15
C HIS A 71 14.29 -5.13 -4.91
N SER A 72 15.48 -5.15 -4.35
CA SER A 72 16.33 -3.95 -4.23
C SER A 72 17.11 -3.75 -5.52
N PRO A 73 17.13 -2.55 -6.12
CA PRO A 73 17.95 -2.27 -7.29
C PRO A 73 19.44 -2.22 -6.93
N ASP A 74 20.30 -2.52 -7.93
CA ASP A 74 21.76 -2.49 -7.76
C ASP A 74 22.31 -1.08 -7.56
N VAL A 75 21.62 -0.08 -8.08
CA VAL A 75 21.98 1.34 -7.97
C VAL A 75 20.80 2.14 -7.42
N PRO A 76 21.07 3.29 -6.75
CA PRO A 76 20.00 4.15 -6.22
C PRO A 76 18.96 4.46 -7.28
N SER A 77 17.73 4.08 -7.00
CA SER A 77 16.60 4.22 -7.92
C SER A 77 15.34 4.68 -7.21
N ILE A 78 14.60 5.57 -7.84
CA ILE A 78 13.27 5.93 -7.39
C ILE A 78 12.31 4.78 -7.70
N VAL A 79 11.63 4.28 -6.68
CA VAL A 79 10.69 3.16 -6.74
C VAL A 79 9.37 3.50 -6.04
N LYS A 80 8.28 2.82 -6.43
CA LYS A 80 6.99 2.89 -5.72
C LYS A 80 7.01 2.09 -4.42
N SER A 81 7.67 0.94 -4.45
CA SER A 81 7.68 -0.06 -3.39
C SER A 81 9.05 -0.73 -3.28
N ARG A 82 9.37 -1.25 -2.11
CA ARG A 82 10.61 -1.98 -1.85
C ARG A 82 10.37 -3.11 -0.84
N PRO A 83 11.20 -4.17 -0.83
CA PRO A 83 11.14 -5.20 0.19
C PRO A 83 11.47 -4.63 1.58
N ILE A 84 10.80 -5.17 2.60
CA ILE A 84 11.08 -4.87 4.01
C ILE A 84 12.23 -5.77 4.45
N ASN A 85 13.47 -5.33 4.19
CA ASN A 85 14.70 -6.01 4.60
C ASN A 85 15.83 -4.99 4.82
N GLU A 86 16.99 -5.46 5.25
CA GLU A 86 18.15 -4.61 5.55
C GLU A 86 18.87 -4.12 4.28
N ASN A 87 18.71 -4.81 3.14
CA ASN A 87 19.42 -4.53 1.89
C ASN A 87 18.60 -3.70 0.91
N ASN A 88 17.87 -2.68 1.39
CA ASN A 88 17.00 -1.87 0.53
C ASN A 88 17.41 -0.39 0.40
N GLN A 89 18.64 -0.04 0.77
CA GLN A 89 19.13 1.35 0.75
C GLN A 89 19.15 1.99 -0.65
N ASN A 90 19.29 1.18 -1.71
CA ASN A 90 19.21 1.68 -3.09
C ASN A 90 17.76 1.93 -3.57
N SER A 91 16.77 1.59 -2.76
CA SER A 91 15.36 1.80 -3.08
C SER A 91 14.86 3.10 -2.46
N ILE A 92 14.85 4.18 -3.22
CA ILE A 92 14.34 5.47 -2.79
C ILE A 92 12.84 5.49 -3.03
N LEU A 93 12.06 5.47 -1.96
CA LEU A 93 10.61 5.50 -2.07
C LEU A 93 10.14 6.90 -2.46
N LEU A 94 9.28 6.97 -3.48
CA LEU A 94 8.53 8.16 -3.83
C LEU A 94 7.03 7.81 -3.90
N LYS A 95 6.17 8.79 -3.61
CA LYS A 95 4.71 8.64 -3.66
C LYS A 95 4.23 8.52 -5.11
N LEU A 96 4.37 7.32 -5.69
CA LEU A 96 4.08 7.02 -7.09
C LEU A 96 2.72 6.33 -7.27
N ASN A 97 2.14 6.52 -8.47
CA ASN A 97 0.81 6.03 -8.84
C ASN A 97 -0.26 6.44 -7.81
N LYS A 98 -0.24 7.74 -7.46
CA LYS A 98 -1.04 8.33 -6.38
C LYS A 98 -2.53 8.08 -6.56
N ILE A 99 -3.02 8.24 -7.76
CA ILE A 99 -4.44 8.07 -8.08
C ILE A 99 -4.98 6.68 -7.73
N ARG A 100 -4.13 5.65 -7.82
CA ARG A 100 -4.51 4.27 -7.51
C ARG A 100 -4.23 3.89 -6.06
N HIS A 101 -3.11 4.34 -5.49
CA HIS A 101 -2.59 3.84 -4.22
C HIS A 101 -2.91 4.72 -3.00
N PHE A 102 -3.23 6.01 -3.22
CA PHE A 102 -3.45 6.96 -2.13
C PHE A 102 -4.88 7.53 -2.15
N THR A 103 -5.83 6.63 -2.37
CA THR A 103 -7.26 6.91 -2.18
C THR A 103 -7.61 6.75 -0.71
N TYR A 104 -8.38 7.68 -0.19
CA TYR A 104 -8.94 7.66 1.16
C TYR A 104 -10.45 7.79 1.06
N THR A 105 -11.15 7.23 2.03
CA THR A 105 -12.61 7.28 2.06
C THR A 105 -13.12 7.96 3.33
N LYS A 106 -14.33 8.48 3.26
CA LYS A 106 -15.16 8.81 4.42
C LYS A 106 -16.20 7.71 4.53
N ASP A 107 -16.23 7.04 5.66
CA ASP A 107 -17.14 5.93 5.92
C ASP A 107 -18.14 6.37 7.00
N SER A 108 -19.40 6.51 6.60
CA SER A 108 -20.50 6.86 7.50
C SER A 108 -21.16 5.63 8.15
N ASN A 109 -20.80 4.41 7.73
CA ASN A 109 -21.36 3.20 8.30
C ASN A 109 -20.74 2.92 9.66
N GLU A 110 -21.54 2.81 10.69
CA GLU A 110 -21.07 2.40 12.01
C GLU A 110 -20.60 0.94 12.01
N PHE A 111 -19.50 0.67 12.68
CA PHE A 111 -18.90 -0.66 12.72
C PHE A 111 -19.86 -1.75 13.17
N ASP A 112 -20.68 -1.46 14.17
CA ASP A 112 -21.59 -2.46 14.76
C ASP A 112 -22.67 -2.93 13.78
N HIS A 113 -23.07 -2.08 12.84
CA HIS A 113 -24.09 -2.38 11.84
C HIS A 113 -23.54 -3.07 10.58
N LYS A 114 -22.21 -3.21 10.47
CA LYS A 114 -21.58 -3.87 9.32
C LYS A 114 -21.74 -5.39 9.39
N ILE A 115 -21.70 -6.02 8.22
CA ILE A 115 -21.80 -7.47 8.04
C ILE A 115 -20.60 -8.16 8.69
N ASN A 116 -20.84 -9.18 9.51
CA ASN A 116 -19.85 -9.99 10.23
C ASN A 116 -19.10 -10.96 9.29
N LYS A 117 -18.53 -10.46 8.19
CA LYS A 117 -17.75 -11.25 7.21
C LYS A 117 -16.53 -10.51 6.74
N LEU A 118 -15.59 -11.27 6.20
CA LEU A 118 -14.45 -10.78 5.41
C LEU A 118 -14.86 -10.66 3.95
N ILE A 119 -14.74 -9.45 3.37
CA ILE A 119 -14.94 -9.21 1.95
C ILE A 119 -13.60 -9.10 1.22
N GLY A 120 -13.50 -9.69 0.03
CA GLY A 120 -12.37 -9.52 -0.87
C GLY A 120 -12.78 -9.55 -2.33
N ARG A 121 -12.45 -8.48 -3.08
CA ARG A 121 -12.55 -8.42 -4.53
C ARG A 121 -11.20 -8.03 -5.09
N SER A 122 -10.58 -8.93 -5.84
CA SER A 122 -9.21 -8.75 -6.30
C SER A 122 -9.03 -9.23 -7.73
N ALA A 123 -8.14 -8.57 -8.48
CA ALA A 123 -7.60 -9.19 -9.67
C ALA A 123 -6.71 -10.38 -9.26
N ILE A 124 -6.93 -11.53 -9.88
CA ILE A 124 -6.17 -12.76 -9.65
C ILE A 124 -5.61 -13.26 -10.96
N THR A 125 -4.29 -13.26 -11.08
CA THR A 125 -3.52 -13.84 -12.20
C THR A 125 -2.49 -14.79 -11.64
N LYS A 126 -1.85 -15.59 -12.49
CA LYS A 126 -0.78 -16.53 -12.09
C LYS A 126 0.34 -15.90 -11.24
N LYS A 127 0.54 -14.57 -11.33
CA LYS A 127 1.55 -13.82 -10.53
C LYS A 127 1.12 -13.60 -9.08
N HIS A 128 -0.17 -13.66 -8.76
CA HIS A 128 -0.73 -13.36 -7.44
C HIS A 128 -0.80 -14.60 -6.54
N LYS A 129 0.33 -15.29 -6.35
CA LYS A 129 0.40 -16.55 -5.60
C LYS A 129 -0.28 -16.47 -4.22
N LYS A 130 0.05 -15.45 -3.41
CA LYS A 130 -0.53 -15.23 -2.08
C LYS A 130 -2.06 -15.17 -2.11
N ARG A 131 -2.65 -14.47 -3.10
CA ARG A 131 -4.11 -14.40 -3.24
C ARG A 131 -4.72 -15.71 -3.70
N ILE A 132 -4.05 -16.42 -4.61
CA ILE A 132 -4.47 -17.75 -5.07
C ILE A 132 -4.55 -18.70 -3.88
N ASP A 133 -3.50 -18.74 -3.06
CA ASP A 133 -3.44 -19.63 -1.89
C ASP A 133 -4.52 -19.29 -0.87
N PHE A 134 -4.74 -18.01 -0.61
CA PHE A 134 -5.82 -17.53 0.26
C PHE A 134 -7.22 -17.94 -0.27
N PHE A 135 -7.46 -17.77 -1.57
CA PHE A 135 -8.75 -18.11 -2.18
C PHE A 135 -9.01 -19.61 -2.23
N LYS A 136 -7.99 -20.44 -2.45
CA LYS A 136 -8.12 -21.90 -2.40
C LYS A 136 -8.68 -22.38 -1.06
N ILE A 137 -8.27 -21.74 0.04
CA ILE A 137 -8.68 -22.13 1.38
C ILE A 137 -10.07 -21.55 1.71
N TYR A 138 -10.33 -20.28 1.36
CA TYR A 138 -11.45 -19.52 1.94
C TYR A 138 -12.54 -19.10 0.95
N PHE A 139 -12.45 -19.45 -0.34
CA PHE A 139 -13.44 -19.01 -1.33
C PHE A 139 -14.87 -19.44 -0.96
N ASN A 140 -15.04 -20.67 -0.48
CA ASN A 140 -16.33 -21.23 -0.08
C ASN A 140 -16.60 -21.10 1.44
N ASN A 141 -15.76 -20.41 2.19
CA ASN A 141 -15.93 -20.27 3.63
C ASN A 141 -17.08 -19.31 3.95
N LYS A 142 -17.97 -19.71 4.87
CA LYS A 142 -19.16 -18.91 5.25
C LYS A 142 -18.85 -17.57 5.92
N LEU A 143 -17.67 -17.40 6.49
CA LEU A 143 -17.19 -16.14 7.06
C LEU A 143 -16.60 -15.20 6.02
N CYS A 144 -16.45 -15.66 4.76
CA CYS A 144 -15.82 -14.92 3.68
C CYS A 144 -16.78 -14.65 2.51
N ASP A 145 -16.63 -13.50 1.87
CA ASP A 145 -17.20 -13.19 0.56
C ASP A 145 -16.09 -12.79 -0.39
N LEU A 146 -15.49 -13.76 -1.05
CA LEU A 146 -14.34 -13.57 -1.93
C LEU A 146 -14.76 -13.61 -3.39
N GLY A 147 -14.06 -12.87 -4.26
CA GLY A 147 -14.28 -12.90 -5.69
C GLY A 147 -13.12 -12.36 -6.52
N ALA A 148 -12.76 -13.09 -7.58
CA ALA A 148 -11.89 -12.59 -8.63
C ALA A 148 -12.68 -11.67 -9.55
N ILE A 149 -12.09 -10.51 -9.95
CA ILE A 149 -12.79 -9.48 -10.74
C ILE A 149 -12.28 -9.37 -12.19
N ASN A 150 -11.30 -10.17 -12.57
CA ASN A 150 -10.73 -10.19 -13.92
C ASN A 150 -11.14 -11.46 -14.66
N LYS A 151 -11.65 -11.30 -15.89
CA LYS A 151 -12.13 -12.39 -16.73
C LYS A 151 -11.04 -13.45 -17.07
N ASN A 152 -9.78 -13.04 -17.10
CA ASN A 152 -8.63 -13.91 -17.36
C ASN A 152 -8.02 -14.52 -16.07
N THR A 153 -8.82 -14.68 -15.02
CA THR A 153 -8.39 -15.39 -13.82
C THR A 153 -8.09 -16.86 -14.16
N PRO A 154 -7.03 -17.49 -13.58
CA PRO A 154 -6.78 -18.93 -13.76
C PRO A 154 -7.82 -19.81 -13.05
N HIS A 155 -8.75 -19.22 -12.31
CA HIS A 155 -9.80 -19.87 -11.55
C HIS A 155 -11.16 -19.23 -11.89
N PRO A 156 -11.81 -19.63 -13.03
CA PRO A 156 -13.08 -19.05 -13.47
C PRO A 156 -14.21 -19.18 -12.45
N GLU A 157 -14.19 -20.22 -11.62
CA GLU A 157 -15.14 -20.49 -10.54
C GLU A 157 -15.13 -19.40 -9.44
N TRP A 158 -14.05 -18.62 -9.36
CA TRP A 158 -13.92 -17.50 -8.41
C TRP A 158 -14.43 -16.17 -8.96
N LEU A 159 -14.85 -16.14 -10.23
CA LEU A 159 -15.25 -14.91 -10.88
C LEU A 159 -16.51 -14.33 -10.22
N LYS A 160 -16.43 -13.09 -9.78
CA LYS A 160 -17.56 -12.29 -9.27
C LYS A 160 -17.50 -10.88 -9.83
N ASN A 161 -18.63 -10.19 -9.77
CA ASN A 161 -18.71 -8.80 -10.18
C ASN A 161 -17.78 -7.92 -9.32
N LYS A 162 -17.18 -6.92 -9.97
CA LYS A 162 -16.53 -5.83 -9.26
C LYS A 162 -17.59 -5.04 -8.49
N ILE A 163 -17.30 -4.68 -7.27
CA ILE A 163 -18.14 -3.84 -6.42
C ILE A 163 -17.44 -2.53 -6.07
N SER A 164 -18.20 -1.55 -5.63
CA SER A 164 -17.68 -0.24 -5.22
C SER A 164 -16.93 -0.30 -3.89
N ILE A 165 -16.22 0.78 -3.54
CA ILE A 165 -15.65 0.92 -2.20
C ILE A 165 -16.77 0.91 -1.16
N GLU A 166 -17.85 1.63 -1.41
CA GLU A 166 -19.04 1.74 -0.55
C GLU A 166 -19.64 0.36 -0.25
N ASP A 167 -19.67 -0.55 -1.22
CA ASP A 167 -20.15 -1.91 -1.03
C ASP A 167 -19.18 -2.73 -0.15
N HIS A 168 -17.88 -2.55 -0.30
CA HIS A 168 -16.90 -3.16 0.63
C HIS A 168 -17.10 -2.65 2.06
N LEU A 169 -17.42 -1.36 2.22
CA LEU A 169 -17.61 -0.74 3.53
C LEU A 169 -18.87 -1.22 4.29
N LYS A 170 -19.72 -2.02 3.67
CA LYS A 170 -20.80 -2.74 4.38
C LYS A 170 -20.30 -3.90 5.24
N TYR A 171 -19.04 -4.29 5.12
CA TYR A 171 -18.43 -5.42 5.82
C TYR A 171 -17.48 -4.96 6.92
N LYS A 172 -17.41 -5.72 8.04
CA LYS A 172 -16.50 -5.41 9.14
C LYS A 172 -15.04 -5.60 8.79
N PHE A 173 -14.74 -6.63 8.01
CA PHE A 173 -13.38 -7.05 7.70
C PHE A 173 -13.14 -7.01 6.19
N ILE A 174 -11.99 -6.48 5.79
CA ILE A 174 -11.62 -6.35 4.38
C ILE A 174 -10.26 -6.98 4.15
N MET A 175 -10.19 -7.91 3.19
CA MET A 175 -8.97 -8.58 2.80
C MET A 175 -7.96 -7.60 2.18
N CYS A 176 -6.78 -7.49 2.79
CA CYS A 176 -5.67 -6.66 2.31
C CYS A 176 -4.42 -7.49 1.98
N VAL A 177 -4.60 -8.67 1.41
CA VAL A 177 -3.50 -9.55 1.00
C VAL A 177 -2.73 -8.93 -0.17
N GLU A 178 -1.40 -8.86 -0.04
CA GLU A 178 -0.49 -8.40 -1.09
C GLU A 178 -0.73 -9.14 -2.41
N GLY A 179 -0.58 -8.39 -3.52
CA GLY A 179 -0.60 -8.97 -4.87
C GLY A 179 0.80 -9.36 -5.31
N VAL A 180 1.35 -8.60 -6.27
CA VAL A 180 2.77 -8.68 -6.64
C VAL A 180 3.59 -7.88 -5.62
N ASP A 181 3.13 -6.66 -5.29
CA ASP A 181 3.69 -5.83 -4.23
C ASP A 181 2.61 -5.49 -3.17
N VAL A 182 2.57 -4.25 -2.67
CA VAL A 182 1.67 -3.81 -1.60
C VAL A 182 0.19 -3.97 -1.94
N ALA A 183 -0.64 -4.22 -0.93
CA ALA A 183 -2.09 -4.21 -1.07
C ALA A 183 -2.60 -2.79 -1.38
N THR A 184 -3.10 -2.59 -2.60
CA THR A 184 -3.56 -1.27 -3.08
C THR A 184 -4.68 -0.68 -2.22
N ASN A 185 -5.57 -1.55 -1.73
CA ASN A 185 -6.75 -1.16 -0.96
C ASN A 185 -6.46 -0.78 0.51
N LEU A 186 -5.30 -1.11 1.05
CA LEU A 186 -4.98 -0.92 2.46
C LEU A 186 -5.23 0.51 2.95
N LYS A 187 -4.89 1.53 2.13
CA LYS A 187 -4.97 2.94 2.50
C LYS A 187 -6.41 3.39 2.73
N TRP A 188 -7.33 3.06 1.81
CA TRP A 188 -8.74 3.41 1.99
C TRP A 188 -9.42 2.54 3.07
N VAL A 189 -9.01 1.27 3.22
CA VAL A 189 -9.52 0.42 4.31
C VAL A 189 -9.14 1.03 5.66
N MET A 190 -7.88 1.40 5.85
CA MET A 190 -7.40 2.01 7.10
C MET A 190 -7.95 3.42 7.35
N SER A 191 -8.57 4.07 6.35
CA SER A 191 -9.26 5.36 6.52
C SER A 191 -10.77 5.22 6.75
N SER A 192 -11.28 4.00 6.87
CA SER A 192 -12.70 3.65 7.02
C SER A 192 -13.03 3.17 8.43
N ASN A 193 -14.28 2.76 8.63
CA ASN A 193 -14.77 2.07 9.81
C ASN A 193 -14.78 0.53 9.62
N SER A 194 -13.98 0.01 8.70
CA SER A 194 -13.74 -1.42 8.51
C SER A 194 -12.29 -1.76 8.86
N ILE A 195 -11.97 -3.03 9.08
CA ILE A 195 -10.64 -3.45 9.53
C ILE A 195 -9.94 -4.21 8.41
N ALA A 196 -8.70 -3.82 8.14
CA ALA A 196 -7.80 -4.56 7.26
C ALA A 196 -7.40 -5.89 7.91
N VAL A 197 -7.51 -6.99 7.15
CA VAL A 197 -7.06 -8.33 7.56
C VAL A 197 -6.01 -8.79 6.55
N MET A 198 -4.81 -9.09 7.03
CA MET A 198 -3.68 -9.45 6.18
C MET A 198 -2.56 -10.11 6.98
N PRO A 199 -1.69 -10.91 6.36
CA PRO A 199 -0.40 -11.27 6.94
C PRO A 199 0.49 -10.03 7.14
N ARG A 200 1.57 -10.20 7.88
CA ARG A 200 2.58 -9.14 8.04
C ARG A 200 3.10 -8.69 6.68
N PRO A 201 3.12 -7.38 6.38
CA PRO A 201 3.64 -6.86 5.12
C PRO A 201 5.09 -7.27 4.88
N LYS A 202 5.40 -7.68 3.64
CA LYS A 202 6.77 -7.98 3.17
C LYS A 202 7.32 -6.88 2.29
N ILE A 203 6.45 -6.05 1.77
CA ILE A 203 6.76 -4.94 0.86
C ILE A 203 6.20 -3.66 1.49
N GLU A 204 6.96 -2.60 1.39
CA GLU A 204 6.52 -1.26 1.82
C GLU A 204 6.54 -0.26 0.68
N SER A 205 5.71 0.75 0.80
CA SER A 205 5.61 1.90 -0.10
C SER A 205 5.76 3.21 0.69
N TRP A 206 5.46 4.34 0.05
CA TRP A 206 5.34 5.64 0.74
C TRP A 206 4.42 5.61 1.97
N PHE A 207 3.54 4.64 2.06
CA PHE A 207 2.64 4.45 3.21
C PHE A 207 3.34 3.87 4.45
N MET A 208 4.61 3.48 4.35
CA MET A 208 5.44 2.92 5.43
C MET A 208 4.79 1.69 6.08
N GLU A 209 4.41 0.70 5.29
CA GLU A 209 3.74 -0.52 5.75
C GLU A 209 4.53 -1.25 6.85
N ASN A 210 5.88 -1.11 6.85
CA ASN A 210 6.74 -1.65 7.92
C ASN A 210 6.52 -1.01 9.31
N LYS A 211 5.90 0.16 9.38
CA LYS A 211 5.53 0.84 10.65
C LYS A 211 4.18 0.42 11.20
N LEU A 212 3.44 -0.40 10.46
CA LEU A 212 2.17 -0.93 10.93
C LEU A 212 2.40 -1.97 12.03
N ILE A 213 1.63 -1.83 13.10
CA ILE A 213 1.72 -2.71 14.27
C ILE A 213 0.50 -3.62 14.27
N PRO A 214 0.68 -4.96 14.30
CA PRO A 214 -0.39 -5.92 14.43
C PRO A 214 -1.29 -5.62 15.64
N GLU A 215 -2.57 -5.92 15.52
CA GLU A 215 -3.60 -5.77 16.57
C GLU A 215 -3.78 -4.31 17.06
N LYS A 216 -2.97 -3.40 16.52
CA LYS A 216 -3.09 -1.95 16.72
C LYS A 216 -3.65 -1.24 15.49
N HIS A 217 -3.16 -1.57 14.29
CA HIS A 217 -3.52 -0.91 13.04
C HIS A 217 -4.31 -1.82 12.08
N TYR A 218 -4.20 -3.13 12.22
CA TYR A 218 -4.84 -4.15 11.40
C TYR A 218 -4.90 -5.47 12.17
N ILE A 219 -5.70 -6.42 11.70
CA ILE A 219 -5.70 -7.78 12.20
C ILE A 219 -4.65 -8.58 11.44
N GLU A 220 -3.60 -9.03 12.14
CA GLU A 220 -2.61 -9.92 11.55
C GLU A 220 -3.12 -11.36 11.55
N ILE A 221 -2.98 -12.01 10.40
CA ILE A 221 -3.17 -13.45 10.23
C ILE A 221 -1.84 -14.10 9.84
N LYS A 222 -1.71 -15.38 10.09
CA LYS A 222 -0.53 -16.16 9.70
C LYS A 222 -0.32 -16.13 8.18
N GLU A 223 0.92 -16.36 7.74
CA GLU A 223 1.25 -16.41 6.33
C GLU A 223 0.61 -17.58 5.58
N ASP A 224 0.35 -18.68 6.27
CA ASP A 224 -0.39 -19.84 5.77
C ASP A 224 -1.91 -19.69 5.89
N TYR A 225 -2.37 -18.55 6.43
CA TYR A 225 -3.76 -18.17 6.67
C TYR A 225 -4.54 -19.06 7.63
N SER A 226 -3.90 -20.02 8.31
CA SER A 226 -4.53 -21.06 9.11
C SER A 226 -5.35 -20.55 10.30
N ASP A 227 -5.14 -19.31 10.74
CA ASP A 227 -5.81 -18.70 11.88
C ASP A 227 -6.92 -17.70 11.52
N LEU A 228 -7.27 -17.56 10.23
CA LEU A 228 -8.24 -16.56 9.78
C LEU A 228 -9.60 -16.70 10.49
N GLU A 229 -10.17 -17.92 10.50
CA GLU A 229 -11.50 -18.14 11.07
C GLU A 229 -11.54 -17.77 12.55
N SER A 230 -10.61 -18.33 13.33
CA SER A 230 -10.52 -18.03 14.77
C SER A 230 -10.31 -16.55 15.06
N LYS A 231 -9.52 -15.85 14.22
CA LYS A 231 -9.34 -14.39 14.33
C LYS A 231 -10.64 -13.64 14.03
N ILE A 232 -11.31 -13.95 12.93
CA ILE A 232 -12.58 -13.28 12.56
C ILE A 232 -13.64 -13.50 13.64
N GLU A 233 -13.83 -14.71 14.10
CA GLU A 233 -14.78 -15.03 15.19
C GLU A 233 -14.43 -14.30 16.49
N TYR A 234 -13.16 -14.29 16.86
CA TYR A 234 -12.70 -13.56 18.04
C TYR A 234 -13.05 -12.06 17.94
N TYR A 235 -12.80 -11.42 16.81
CA TYR A 235 -13.05 -10.00 16.64
C TYR A 235 -14.54 -9.66 16.48
N ILE A 236 -15.36 -10.54 15.92
CA ILE A 236 -16.82 -10.40 15.92
C ILE A 236 -17.33 -10.30 17.36
N ASN A 237 -16.78 -11.12 18.26
CA ASN A 237 -17.17 -11.17 19.67
C ASN A 237 -16.48 -10.09 20.55
N ASN A 238 -15.56 -9.32 19.99
CA ASN A 238 -14.82 -8.27 20.70
C ASN A 238 -14.89 -6.89 20.01
N PRO A 239 -16.09 -6.28 19.81
CA PRO A 239 -16.27 -5.06 19.04
C PRO A 239 -15.51 -3.86 19.62
N LYS A 240 -15.30 -3.78 20.93
CA LYS A 240 -14.49 -2.72 21.55
C LYS A 240 -13.03 -2.75 21.07
N LYS A 241 -12.44 -3.94 20.90
CA LYS A 241 -11.09 -4.07 20.34
C LYS A 241 -11.04 -3.64 18.88
N CYS A 242 -12.06 -4.02 18.11
CA CYS A 242 -12.22 -3.60 16.72
C CYS A 242 -12.23 -2.07 16.58
N LYS A 243 -13.06 -1.38 17.36
CA LYS A 243 -13.16 0.09 17.34
C LYS A 243 -11.84 0.76 17.71
N ARG A 244 -11.05 0.16 18.61
CA ARG A 244 -9.70 0.66 18.93
C ARG A 244 -8.74 0.50 17.75
N ILE A 245 -8.76 -0.64 17.04
CA ILE A 245 -7.94 -0.86 15.84
C ILE A 245 -8.32 0.16 14.77
N ILE A 246 -9.62 0.36 14.51
CA ILE A 246 -10.12 1.34 13.53
C ILE A 246 -9.62 2.74 13.88
N LYS A 247 -9.77 3.17 15.14
CA LYS A 247 -9.27 4.48 15.56
C LYS A 247 -7.78 4.64 15.30
N ASN A 248 -6.97 3.68 15.72
CA ASN A 248 -5.52 3.71 15.52
C ASN A 248 -5.13 3.70 14.03
N ALA A 249 -5.85 2.93 13.20
CA ALA A 249 -5.64 2.90 11.76
C ALA A 249 -5.95 4.25 11.11
N ASN A 250 -7.07 4.87 11.51
CA ASN A 250 -7.46 6.21 11.05
C ASN A 250 -6.42 7.26 11.47
N ASP A 251 -5.97 7.24 12.74
CA ASP A 251 -4.93 8.14 13.25
C ASP A 251 -3.61 7.98 12.45
N TYR A 252 -3.23 6.73 12.12
CA TYR A 252 -2.06 6.47 11.28
C TYR A 252 -2.18 7.09 9.89
N VAL A 253 -3.35 7.01 9.27
CA VAL A 253 -3.60 7.53 7.91
C VAL A 253 -3.52 9.05 7.84
N VAL A 254 -3.88 9.78 8.91
CA VAL A 254 -3.92 11.26 8.94
C VAL A 254 -2.58 11.87 8.52
N GLN A 255 -1.45 11.26 8.86
CA GLN A 255 -0.12 11.75 8.51
C GLN A 255 0.13 11.89 7.01
N PHE A 256 -0.58 11.13 6.17
CA PHE A 256 -0.42 11.14 4.70
C PHE A 256 -1.41 12.06 3.98
N LYS A 257 -2.34 12.70 4.70
CA LYS A 257 -3.41 13.52 4.10
C LYS A 257 -3.00 14.99 3.91
N ASN A 258 -1.98 15.48 4.62
CA ASN A 258 -1.51 16.86 4.47
C ASN A 258 -0.69 17.01 3.18
N LYS A 259 -1.35 17.47 2.11
CA LYS A 259 -0.72 17.59 0.79
C LYS A 259 0.57 18.40 0.80
N ARG A 260 0.58 19.57 1.47
CA ARG A 260 1.74 20.47 1.49
C ARG A 260 2.95 19.82 2.14
N ARG A 261 2.74 19.13 3.28
CA ARG A 261 3.81 18.41 3.98
C ARG A 261 4.32 17.23 3.15
N GLU A 262 3.43 16.46 2.52
CA GLU A 262 3.82 15.35 1.65
C GLU A 262 4.60 15.83 0.41
N ASP A 263 4.26 16.99 -0.15
CA ASP A 263 5.00 17.59 -1.27
C ASP A 263 6.40 18.05 -0.84
N ILE A 264 6.55 18.64 0.35
CA ILE A 264 7.87 19.02 0.90
C ILE A 264 8.75 17.78 1.11
N ILE A 265 8.22 16.73 1.76
CA ILE A 265 8.96 15.47 1.98
C ILE A 265 9.38 14.83 0.65
N SER A 266 8.56 14.97 -0.39
CA SER A 266 8.86 14.40 -1.71
C SER A 266 9.90 15.20 -2.50
N LEU A 267 10.11 16.46 -2.16
CA LEU A 267 11.13 17.34 -2.78
C LEU A 267 12.51 17.19 -2.13
N LEU A 268 12.57 16.91 -0.83
CA LEU A 268 13.80 16.68 -0.07
C LEU A 268 14.36 15.26 -0.26
#